data_9ec0fae8296c3030f80a20a1aeb3d31a
#
_entry.id   9ec0fae8296c3030f80a20a1aeb3d31a
#
_cell.length_a   1.000
_cell.length_b   1.000
_cell.length_c   1.000
_cell.angle_alpha   90.00
_cell.angle_beta   90.00
_cell.angle_gamma   90.00
#
_symmetry.space_group_name_H-M   'P 1'
#
loop_
_entity.id
_entity.type
_entity.pdbx_description
1 polymer ?
#
loop_
_entity_poly.entity_id
_entity_poly.type
_entity_poly.pdbx_seq_one_letter_code
_entity_poly.pdbx_strand_id
1 'polypeptide(L)'
;MSGRGGQVDVSLQDVMLSQLNYRAAAYLNDGIEPQRHPNGAHSYYVPAQLFPTADGYLALFITHDGFWAAFAAEAGIEGFPTMAERAERRDEVLALVSAALETDTAANWQHRLRPLGIPVAAVRTLPEALTATPEALITAGEFRLVGSPIRIAGYQPAYRPAPRLDEHADAAAHSS
;
A
#
# COMPACT_ATOMS: atom_id res chain seq x y z
N MET A 1 -14.07 -32.23 7.52
CA MET A 1 -12.59 -32.31 7.54
C MET A 1 -12.23 -33.78 7.83
N SER A 2 -11.25 -34.35 7.08
CA SER A 2 -10.92 -35.78 7.16
C SER A 2 -10.11 -36.16 8.41
N GLY A 3 -9.61 -35.17 9.17
CA GLY A 3 -8.69 -35.39 10.31
C GLY A 3 -7.29 -35.91 9.90
N ARG A 4 -6.99 -35.95 8.61
CA ARG A 4 -5.68 -36.38 8.10
C ARG A 4 -4.86 -35.15 7.68
N GLY A 5 -3.62 -35.09 8.10
CA GLY A 5 -2.64 -34.15 7.60
C GLY A 5 -2.24 -34.47 6.15
N GLY A 6 -1.59 -33.56 5.48
CA GLY A 6 -1.07 -33.73 4.11
C GLY A 6 0.14 -32.85 3.88
N GLN A 7 0.94 -33.19 2.87
CA GLN A 7 2.02 -32.34 2.41
C GLN A 7 1.44 -31.12 1.68
N VAL A 8 2.00 -29.95 1.96
CA VAL A 8 1.65 -28.69 1.29
C VAL A 8 2.93 -28.10 0.72
N ASP A 9 2.99 -27.99 -0.60
CA ASP A 9 4.10 -27.35 -1.31
C ASP A 9 3.65 -25.98 -1.84
N VAL A 10 4.46 -24.96 -1.64
CA VAL A 10 4.19 -23.59 -2.10
C VAL A 10 5.42 -23.08 -2.85
N SER A 11 5.28 -22.89 -4.16
CA SER A 11 6.30 -22.29 -5.01
C SER A 11 6.25 -20.76 -4.89
N LEU A 12 7.40 -20.11 -4.66
CA LEU A 12 7.51 -18.64 -4.68
C LEU A 12 7.10 -18.08 -6.04
N GLN A 13 7.43 -18.76 -7.14
CA GLN A 13 7.05 -18.32 -8.49
C GLN A 13 5.53 -18.32 -8.66
N ASP A 14 4.85 -19.39 -8.24
CA ASP A 14 3.39 -19.50 -8.39
C ASP A 14 2.66 -18.48 -7.52
N VAL A 15 3.18 -18.21 -6.31
CA VAL A 15 2.65 -17.15 -5.44
C VAL A 15 2.80 -15.79 -6.11
N MET A 16 3.96 -15.49 -6.70
CA MET A 16 4.17 -14.22 -7.39
C MET A 16 3.26 -14.07 -8.61
N LEU A 17 3.06 -15.14 -9.40
CA LEU A 17 2.11 -15.14 -10.52
C LEU A 17 0.67 -14.92 -10.03
N SER A 18 0.28 -15.55 -8.94
CA SER A 18 -1.04 -15.36 -8.32
C SER A 18 -1.26 -13.92 -7.86
N GLN A 19 -0.23 -13.23 -7.37
CA GLN A 19 -0.29 -11.83 -6.94
C GLN A 19 -0.46 -10.84 -8.10
N LEU A 20 -0.21 -11.23 -9.36
CA LEU A 20 -0.46 -10.37 -10.51
C LEU A 20 -1.95 -10.08 -10.73
N ASN A 21 -2.83 -10.95 -10.22
CA ASN A 21 -4.28 -10.76 -10.16
C ASN A 21 -4.88 -10.21 -11.47
N TYR A 22 -5.54 -9.05 -11.43
CA TYR A 22 -6.21 -8.45 -12.60
C TYR A 22 -5.26 -8.10 -13.76
N ARG A 23 -3.98 -7.88 -13.51
CA ARG A 23 -2.99 -7.64 -14.57
C ARG A 23 -2.74 -8.89 -15.40
N ALA A 24 -2.61 -10.04 -14.74
CA ALA A 24 -2.52 -11.33 -15.44
C ALA A 24 -3.82 -11.63 -16.21
N ALA A 25 -4.98 -11.34 -15.61
CA ALA A 25 -6.26 -11.53 -16.28
C ALA A 25 -6.40 -10.66 -17.55
N ALA A 26 -6.02 -9.38 -17.49
CA ALA A 26 -6.04 -8.49 -18.65
C ALA A 26 -5.10 -8.97 -19.77
N TYR A 27 -3.90 -9.44 -19.44
CA TYR A 27 -2.98 -10.00 -20.43
C TYR A 27 -3.52 -11.29 -21.06
N LEU A 28 -3.98 -12.23 -20.24
CA LEU A 28 -4.41 -13.55 -20.69
C LEU A 28 -5.71 -13.52 -21.52
N ASN A 29 -6.61 -12.58 -21.28
CA ASN A 29 -7.92 -12.52 -21.94
C ASN A 29 -8.00 -11.45 -23.03
N ASP A 30 -7.31 -10.31 -22.85
CA ASP A 30 -7.40 -9.15 -23.75
C ASP A 30 -6.07 -8.84 -24.44
N GLY A 31 -4.99 -9.54 -24.14
CA GLY A 31 -3.66 -9.32 -24.69
C GLY A 31 -3.01 -8.00 -24.25
N ILE A 32 -3.53 -7.37 -23.17
CA ILE A 32 -3.03 -6.09 -22.67
C ILE A 32 -1.72 -6.30 -21.93
N GLU A 33 -0.61 -5.94 -22.57
CA GLU A 33 0.73 -6.07 -21.97
C GLU A 33 0.96 -4.98 -20.91
N PRO A 34 1.28 -5.38 -19.63
CA PRO A 34 1.54 -4.43 -18.57
C PRO A 34 2.79 -3.60 -18.85
N GLN A 35 2.66 -2.28 -18.86
CA GLN A 35 3.78 -1.37 -18.99
C GLN A 35 4.33 -0.94 -17.62
N ARG A 36 5.64 -0.67 -17.58
CA ARG A 36 6.28 -0.05 -16.42
C ARG A 36 6.12 1.46 -16.50
N HIS A 37 5.63 2.05 -15.43
CA HIS A 37 5.52 3.50 -15.30
C HIS A 37 6.43 4.01 -14.19
N PRO A 38 7.04 5.21 -14.31
CA PRO A 38 7.82 5.82 -13.25
C PRO A 38 6.94 6.12 -12.02
N ASN A 39 7.58 6.31 -10.86
CA ASN A 39 6.94 6.69 -9.60
C ASN A 39 5.82 5.75 -9.12
N GLY A 40 5.83 4.49 -9.57
CA GLY A 40 4.79 3.52 -9.24
C GLY A 40 3.41 3.85 -9.82
N ALA A 41 3.37 4.59 -10.95
CA ALA A 41 2.12 5.03 -11.56
C ALA A 41 1.23 3.85 -11.97
N HIS A 42 -0.07 4.00 -11.69
CA HIS A 42 -1.07 3.05 -12.13
C HIS A 42 -1.29 3.13 -13.65
N SER A 43 -1.45 1.98 -14.32
CA SER A 43 -1.58 1.94 -15.78
C SER A 43 -2.86 2.62 -16.29
N TYR A 44 -3.94 2.55 -15.52
CA TYR A 44 -5.27 3.05 -15.91
C TYR A 44 -5.66 4.35 -15.19
N TYR A 45 -5.55 4.39 -13.85
CA TYR A 45 -5.96 5.56 -13.08
C TYR A 45 -4.94 6.70 -13.19
N VAL A 46 -5.43 7.91 -13.48
CA VAL A 46 -4.62 9.13 -13.65
C VAL A 46 -5.29 10.30 -12.92
N PRO A 47 -4.58 10.93 -11.95
CA PRO A 47 -3.30 10.53 -11.36
C PRO A 47 -3.46 9.44 -10.29
N ALA A 48 -2.54 8.48 -10.27
CA ALA A 48 -2.44 7.48 -9.20
C ALA A 48 -0.99 6.99 -9.10
N GLN A 49 -0.17 7.64 -8.27
CA GLN A 49 1.26 7.37 -8.11
C GLN A 49 1.85 8.13 -6.91
N LEU A 50 3.16 8.05 -6.75
CA LEU A 50 3.93 8.92 -5.86
C LEU A 50 4.27 10.23 -6.57
N PHE A 51 4.08 11.35 -5.86
CA PHE A 51 4.41 12.69 -6.34
C PHE A 51 5.40 13.37 -5.40
N PRO A 52 6.36 14.14 -5.92
CA PRO A 52 7.21 14.99 -5.09
C PRO A 52 6.36 16.11 -4.45
N THR A 53 6.80 16.56 -3.28
CA THR A 53 6.28 17.70 -2.54
C THR A 53 7.44 18.58 -2.09
N ALA A 54 7.18 19.70 -1.45
CA ALA A 54 8.24 20.60 -0.97
C ALA A 54 9.25 19.93 -0.01
N ASP A 55 8.85 18.86 0.69
CA ASP A 55 9.64 18.21 1.75
C ASP A 55 9.80 16.70 1.61
N GLY A 56 9.26 16.09 0.56
CA GLY A 56 9.32 14.64 0.40
C GLY A 56 8.40 14.12 -0.69
N TYR A 57 7.57 13.12 -0.38
CA TYR A 57 6.66 12.51 -1.34
C TYR A 57 5.26 12.30 -0.75
N LEU A 58 4.27 12.41 -1.62
CA LEU A 58 2.87 12.11 -1.35
C LEU A 58 2.40 10.97 -2.26
N ALA A 59 1.82 9.93 -1.68
CA ALA A 59 1.05 8.94 -2.43
C ALA A 59 -0.36 9.50 -2.66
N LEU A 60 -0.76 9.65 -3.92
CA LEU A 60 -2.08 10.18 -4.30
C LEU A 60 -2.76 9.21 -5.26
N PHE A 61 -4.03 8.88 -4.98
CA PHE A 61 -4.83 7.95 -5.78
C PHE A 61 -6.19 8.56 -6.14
N ILE A 62 -6.31 9.05 -7.37
CA ILE A 62 -7.55 9.56 -7.95
C ILE A 62 -8.18 8.45 -8.80
N THR A 63 -9.13 7.72 -8.24
CA THR A 63 -9.72 6.52 -8.86
C THR A 63 -11.06 6.77 -9.54
N HIS A 64 -11.65 7.96 -9.39
CA HIS A 64 -12.88 8.36 -10.07
C HIS A 64 -12.99 9.89 -10.22
N ASP A 65 -13.90 10.34 -11.07
CA ASP A 65 -14.03 11.75 -11.47
C ASP A 65 -14.42 12.69 -10.31
N GLY A 66 -15.17 12.18 -9.32
CA GLY A 66 -15.50 12.95 -8.12
C GLY A 66 -14.27 13.30 -7.25
N PHE A 67 -13.32 12.38 -7.11
CA PHE A 67 -12.05 12.68 -6.45
C PHE A 67 -11.21 13.67 -7.25
N TRP A 68 -11.23 13.56 -8.58
CA TRP A 68 -10.57 14.55 -9.42
C TRP A 68 -11.14 15.95 -9.22
N ALA A 69 -12.45 16.11 -9.31
CA ALA A 69 -13.10 17.40 -9.13
C ALA A 69 -12.75 18.07 -7.79
N ALA A 70 -12.75 17.29 -6.70
CA ALA A 70 -12.38 17.78 -5.38
C ALA A 70 -10.88 18.14 -5.30
N PHE A 71 -10.00 17.30 -5.84
CA PHE A 71 -8.56 17.55 -5.87
C PHE A 71 -8.22 18.76 -6.73
N ALA A 72 -8.78 18.85 -7.95
CA ALA A 72 -8.52 19.91 -8.90
C ALA A 72 -8.93 21.27 -8.35
N ALA A 73 -10.08 21.36 -7.68
CA ALA A 73 -10.53 22.56 -7.00
C ALA A 73 -9.54 23.00 -5.89
N GLU A 74 -9.04 22.05 -5.09
CA GLU A 74 -8.09 22.33 -4.01
C GLU A 74 -6.69 22.70 -4.54
N ALA A 75 -6.29 22.10 -5.66
CA ALA A 75 -4.98 22.30 -6.29
C ALA A 75 -4.97 23.48 -7.30
N GLY A 76 -6.12 24.08 -7.60
CA GLY A 76 -6.23 25.15 -8.60
C GLY A 76 -5.99 24.67 -10.05
N ILE A 77 -6.33 23.43 -10.36
CA ILE A 77 -6.18 22.82 -11.69
C ILE A 77 -7.53 22.85 -12.42
N GLU A 78 -7.53 23.36 -13.64
CA GLU A 78 -8.73 23.37 -14.50
C GLU A 78 -8.68 22.28 -15.57
N GLY A 79 -9.86 21.79 -15.97
CA GLY A 79 -9.99 20.80 -17.06
C GLY A 79 -9.90 19.35 -16.60
N PHE A 80 -9.84 18.45 -17.58
CA PHE A 80 -9.72 17.00 -17.42
C PHE A 80 -10.82 16.33 -16.57
N PRO A 81 -12.12 16.65 -16.79
CA PRO A 81 -13.20 16.20 -15.90
C PRO A 81 -13.38 14.68 -15.87
N THR A 82 -12.98 13.97 -16.93
CA THR A 82 -13.18 12.52 -17.04
C THR A 82 -11.88 11.74 -16.93
N MET A 83 -11.96 10.50 -16.45
CA MET A 83 -10.81 9.58 -16.39
C MET A 83 -10.23 9.32 -17.78
N ALA A 84 -11.08 9.26 -18.81
CA ALA A 84 -10.64 9.05 -20.19
C ALA A 84 -9.73 10.18 -20.69
N GLU A 85 -10.15 11.43 -20.48
CA GLU A 85 -9.33 12.62 -20.85
C GLU A 85 -8.01 12.65 -20.08
N ARG A 86 -8.03 12.33 -18.78
CA ARG A 86 -6.81 12.27 -17.98
C ARG A 86 -5.88 11.14 -18.42
N ALA A 87 -6.41 10.01 -18.85
CA ALA A 87 -5.63 8.92 -19.39
C ALA A 87 -5.00 9.25 -20.73
N GLU A 88 -5.75 9.92 -21.63
CA GLU A 88 -5.27 10.37 -22.93
C GLU A 88 -4.18 11.45 -22.82
N ARG A 89 -4.37 12.41 -21.89
CA ARG A 89 -3.43 13.51 -21.65
C ARG A 89 -2.58 13.28 -20.39
N ARG A 90 -2.21 12.03 -20.16
CA ARG A 90 -1.51 11.58 -18.94
C ARG A 90 -0.34 12.47 -18.53
N ASP A 91 0.59 12.70 -19.44
CA ASP A 91 1.85 13.41 -19.11
C ASP A 91 1.58 14.87 -18.72
N GLU A 92 0.62 15.51 -19.36
CA GLU A 92 0.20 16.87 -19.05
C GLU A 92 -0.45 16.94 -17.66
N VAL A 93 -1.40 16.02 -17.38
CA VAL A 93 -2.04 15.94 -16.06
C VAL A 93 -1.04 15.69 -14.97
N LEU A 94 -0.12 14.74 -15.16
CA LEU A 94 0.91 14.43 -14.17
C LEU A 94 1.86 15.60 -13.91
N ALA A 95 2.21 16.36 -14.95
CA ALA A 95 3.04 17.56 -14.81
C ALA A 95 2.33 18.66 -14.00
N LEU A 96 1.05 18.93 -14.28
CA LEU A 96 0.24 19.91 -13.53
C LEU A 96 0.08 19.50 -12.07
N VAL A 97 -0.21 18.22 -11.80
CA VAL A 97 -0.35 17.70 -10.45
C VAL A 97 0.98 17.77 -9.69
N SER A 98 2.10 17.41 -10.32
CA SER A 98 3.42 17.52 -9.70
C SER A 98 3.73 18.97 -9.33
N ALA A 99 3.56 19.90 -10.27
CA ALA A 99 3.81 21.32 -10.02
C ALA A 99 2.95 21.89 -8.88
N ALA A 100 1.68 21.47 -8.79
CA ALA A 100 0.81 21.88 -7.68
C ALA A 100 1.28 21.31 -6.35
N LEU A 101 1.62 20.00 -6.30
CA LEU A 101 2.01 19.34 -5.05
C LEU A 101 3.37 19.80 -4.53
N GLU A 102 4.28 20.22 -5.39
CA GLU A 102 5.59 20.77 -5.01
C GLU A 102 5.51 22.14 -4.29
N THR A 103 4.35 22.81 -4.31
CA THR A 103 4.16 24.11 -3.65
C THR A 103 4.02 24.04 -2.13
N ASP A 104 3.78 22.83 -1.57
CA ASP A 104 3.54 22.68 -0.14
C ASP A 104 4.06 21.32 0.37
N THR A 105 4.08 21.12 1.68
CA THR A 105 4.55 19.89 2.33
C THR A 105 3.59 18.72 2.14
N ALA A 106 4.11 17.49 2.18
CA ALA A 106 3.30 16.27 2.13
C ALA A 106 2.26 16.21 3.25
N ALA A 107 2.62 16.69 4.45
CA ALA A 107 1.73 16.72 5.60
C ALA A 107 0.56 17.70 5.39
N ASN A 108 0.82 18.90 4.86
CA ASN A 108 -0.21 19.90 4.59
C ASN A 108 -1.17 19.42 3.48
N TRP A 109 -0.64 18.85 2.40
CA TRP A 109 -1.47 18.27 1.35
C TRP A 109 -2.34 17.13 1.88
N GLN A 110 -1.77 16.22 2.68
CA GLN A 110 -2.54 15.15 3.29
C GLN A 110 -3.65 15.71 4.20
N HIS A 111 -3.36 16.75 4.97
CA HIS A 111 -4.34 17.38 5.86
C HIS A 111 -5.52 17.98 5.09
N ARG A 112 -5.27 18.64 3.96
CA ARG A 112 -6.31 19.26 3.11
C ARG A 112 -7.12 18.23 2.32
N LEU A 113 -6.47 17.22 1.78
CA LEU A 113 -7.11 16.26 0.88
C LEU A 113 -7.87 15.13 1.58
N ARG A 114 -7.43 14.72 2.78
CA ARG A 114 -8.05 13.63 3.53
C ARG A 114 -9.51 13.88 3.90
N PRO A 115 -9.93 15.06 4.35
CA PRO A 115 -11.34 15.36 4.63
C PRO A 115 -12.25 15.31 3.40
N LEU A 116 -11.67 15.45 2.19
CA LEU A 116 -12.39 15.32 0.92
C LEU A 116 -12.59 13.85 0.50
N GLY A 117 -12.19 12.89 1.33
CA GLY A 117 -12.30 11.46 1.07
C GLY A 117 -11.28 10.91 0.06
N ILE A 118 -10.33 11.73 -0.40
CA ILE A 118 -9.33 11.35 -1.39
C ILE A 118 -8.31 10.40 -0.74
N PRO A 119 -8.02 9.23 -1.32
CA PRO A 119 -6.96 8.35 -0.86
C PRO A 119 -5.58 9.02 -1.03
N VAL A 120 -5.02 9.45 0.08
CA VAL A 120 -3.76 10.19 0.11
C VAL A 120 -2.97 9.86 1.37
N ALA A 121 -1.64 9.74 1.24
CA ALA A 121 -0.74 9.52 2.36
C ALA A 121 0.63 10.16 2.12
N ALA A 122 1.17 10.87 3.09
CA ALA A 122 2.57 11.26 3.10
C ALA A 122 3.46 10.00 3.19
N VAL A 123 4.48 9.94 2.36
CA VAL A 123 5.48 8.86 2.42
C VAL A 123 6.37 9.12 3.64
N ARG A 124 6.49 8.12 4.49
CA ARG A 124 7.25 8.19 5.75
C ARG A 124 8.46 7.28 5.69
N THR A 125 9.52 7.69 6.37
CA THR A 125 10.61 6.79 6.72
C THR A 125 10.13 5.74 7.74
N LEU A 126 10.88 4.65 7.89
CA LEU A 126 10.54 3.62 8.88
C LEU A 126 10.47 4.16 10.32
N PRO A 127 11.42 4.99 10.80
CA PRO A 127 11.32 5.61 12.13
C PRO A 127 10.05 6.45 12.31
N GLU A 128 9.70 7.28 11.33
CA GLU A 128 8.49 8.11 11.37
C GLU A 128 7.21 7.26 11.39
N ALA A 129 7.15 6.21 10.58
CA ALA A 129 6.01 5.30 10.55
C ALA A 129 5.82 4.60 11.90
N LEU A 130 6.90 4.06 12.51
CA LEU A 130 6.86 3.39 13.80
C LEU A 130 6.50 4.35 14.96
N THR A 131 6.96 5.60 14.87
CA THR A 131 6.62 6.63 15.86
C THR A 131 5.17 7.06 15.76
N ALA A 132 4.63 7.12 14.54
CA ALA A 132 3.24 7.52 14.29
C ALA A 132 2.21 6.45 14.63
N THR A 133 2.63 5.19 14.83
CA THR A 133 1.75 4.05 15.12
C THR A 133 2.25 3.23 16.33
N PRO A 134 2.38 3.85 17.52
CA PRO A 134 2.93 3.17 18.69
C PRO A 134 2.08 1.96 19.12
N GLU A 135 0.79 1.97 18.81
CA GLU A 135 -0.15 0.86 19.07
C GLU A 135 0.12 -0.40 18.23
N ALA A 136 0.92 -0.28 17.17
CA ALA A 136 1.37 -1.43 16.39
C ALA A 136 2.59 -2.10 16.99
N LEU A 137 3.23 -1.48 17.99
CA LEU A 137 4.44 -1.99 18.62
C LEU A 137 4.09 -2.84 19.85
N ILE A 138 4.79 -3.95 19.97
CA ILE A 138 4.66 -4.88 21.10
C ILE A 138 6.04 -5.16 21.73
N THR A 139 6.02 -5.65 22.95
CA THR A 139 7.22 -6.16 23.63
C THR A 139 7.06 -7.66 23.86
N ALA A 140 8.06 -8.43 23.48
CA ALA A 140 8.14 -9.87 23.71
C ALA A 140 9.50 -10.20 24.35
N GLY A 141 9.52 -10.35 25.67
CA GLY A 141 10.79 -10.45 26.44
C GLY A 141 11.58 -9.14 26.33
N GLU A 142 12.82 -9.23 25.86
CA GLU A 142 13.71 -8.08 25.63
C GLU A 142 13.53 -7.41 24.25
N PHE A 143 12.72 -7.99 23.35
CA PHE A 143 12.57 -7.54 21.98
C PHE A 143 11.35 -6.64 21.82
N ARG A 144 11.53 -5.57 21.04
CA ARG A 144 10.44 -4.75 20.50
C ARG A 144 10.16 -5.17 19.06
N LEU A 145 8.89 -5.45 18.76
CA LEU A 145 8.46 -6.00 17.48
C LEU A 145 7.23 -5.26 16.99
N VAL A 146 6.94 -5.40 15.70
CA VAL A 146 5.63 -5.03 15.14
C VAL A 146 4.66 -6.19 15.41
N GLY A 147 3.55 -5.91 16.06
CA GLY A 147 2.52 -6.88 16.38
C GLY A 147 1.69 -7.32 15.17
N SER A 148 0.80 -8.30 15.38
CA SER A 148 -0.13 -8.73 14.35
C SER A 148 -1.08 -7.58 13.95
N PRO A 149 -1.31 -7.33 12.65
CA PRO A 149 -2.30 -6.38 12.19
C PRO A 149 -3.74 -6.90 12.36
N ILE A 150 -3.91 -8.19 12.65
CA ILE A 150 -5.23 -8.82 12.80
C ILE A 150 -5.76 -8.53 14.18
N ARG A 151 -6.92 -7.85 14.23
CA ARG A 151 -7.64 -7.54 15.47
C ARG A 151 -8.94 -8.33 15.50
N ILE A 152 -9.13 -9.13 16.55
CA ILE A 152 -10.34 -9.93 16.75
C ILE A 152 -11.01 -9.44 18.04
N ALA A 153 -12.30 -9.12 17.99
CA ALA A 153 -13.05 -8.67 19.14
C ALA A 153 -13.04 -9.74 20.26
N GLY A 154 -12.67 -9.32 21.46
CA GLY A 154 -12.57 -10.22 22.62
C GLY A 154 -11.33 -11.13 22.66
N TYR A 155 -10.41 -11.01 21.69
CA TYR A 155 -9.16 -11.76 21.67
C TYR A 155 -7.95 -10.83 21.80
N GLN A 156 -7.07 -11.15 22.74
CA GLN A 156 -5.78 -10.47 22.91
C GLN A 156 -4.67 -11.47 22.58
N PRO A 157 -3.87 -11.26 21.52
CA PRO A 157 -2.77 -12.17 21.20
C PRO A 157 -1.69 -12.12 22.26
N ALA A 158 -1.25 -13.29 22.72
CA ALA A 158 -0.10 -13.41 23.61
C ALA A 158 1.18 -13.47 22.78
N TYR A 159 2.07 -12.51 22.98
CA TYR A 159 3.37 -12.46 22.33
C TYR A 159 4.46 -13.02 23.25
N ARG A 160 5.27 -13.90 22.71
CA ARG A 160 6.41 -14.52 23.41
C ARG A 160 7.69 -14.30 22.60
N PRO A 161 8.87 -14.28 23.24
CA PRO A 161 10.14 -14.32 22.53
C PRO A 161 10.22 -15.55 21.62
N ALA A 162 11.02 -15.48 20.59
CA ALA A 162 11.39 -16.67 19.84
C ALA A 162 12.08 -17.68 20.77
N PRO A 163 11.82 -18.99 20.60
CA PRO A 163 12.50 -20.01 21.40
C PRO A 163 14.01 -19.98 21.16
N ARG A 164 14.77 -20.32 22.17
CA ARG A 164 16.23 -20.50 22.06
C ARG A 164 16.53 -21.75 21.24
N LEU A 165 17.74 -21.83 20.71
CA LEU A 165 18.21 -23.04 20.05
C LEU A 165 18.01 -24.24 20.97
N ASP A 166 17.39 -25.30 20.45
CA ASP A 166 17.08 -26.56 21.17
C ASP A 166 16.15 -26.45 22.41
N GLU A 167 15.51 -25.32 22.66
CA GLU A 167 14.60 -25.13 23.81
C GLU A 167 13.47 -26.17 23.87
N HIS A 168 13.08 -26.75 22.74
CA HIS A 168 12.00 -27.75 22.65
C HIS A 168 12.49 -29.14 22.18
N ALA A 169 13.79 -29.40 22.19
CA ALA A 169 14.35 -30.67 21.70
C ALA A 169 13.74 -31.88 22.42
N ASP A 170 13.62 -31.80 23.74
CA ASP A 170 13.06 -32.89 24.55
C ASP A 170 11.56 -33.11 24.31
N ALA A 171 10.80 -32.06 24.04
CA ALA A 171 9.37 -32.15 23.72
C ALA A 171 9.13 -32.83 22.37
N ALA A 172 9.98 -32.58 21.36
CA ALA A 172 9.91 -33.21 20.04
C ALA A 172 10.24 -34.72 20.11
N ALA A 173 11.15 -35.13 20.98
CA ALA A 173 11.53 -36.53 21.14
C ALA A 173 10.42 -37.43 21.74
N HIS A 174 9.43 -36.85 22.41
CA HIS A 174 8.30 -37.57 23.02
C HIS A 174 7.04 -37.59 22.18
N SER A 175 7.06 -37.00 20.97
CA SER A 175 5.92 -36.89 20.05
C SER A 175 5.98 -37.83 18.84
N SER A 176 6.92 -38.81 18.84
CA SER A 176 7.13 -39.82 17.79
C SER A 176 6.43 -41.15 18.08
#